data_62f3fa7b05f8f03f94d2374dc2577e98
#
_entry.id   62f3fa7b05f8f03f94d2374dc2577e98
#
_cell.length_a   1.000
_cell.length_b   1.000
_cell.length_c   1.000
_cell.angle_alpha   90.00
_cell.angle_beta   90.00
_cell.angle_gamma   90.00
#
_symmetry.space_group_name_H-M   'P 1'
#
loop_
_entity.id
_entity.type
_entity.pdbx_description
1 polymer ?
#
loop_
_entity_poly.entity_id
_entity_poly.type
_entity_poly.pdbx_seq_one_letter_code
_entity_poly.pdbx_strand_id
1 'polypeptide(L)'
;SLSSDECEIITKEETKVLIIDYDLIISSKNNNYSYYNQFIKNLLEITTNIIEEKNDRIEILTKKTIRDKLLEYFNIYRKKHASKIIYLPFSFTDLADFLAVDRSAMSRELKNLKEEGFIETKGRRISLLYK
;
A
#
# COMPACT_ATOMS: atom_id res chain seq x y z
N SER A 1 23.96 13.33 2.43
CA SER A 1 23.55 12.38 3.45
C SER A 1 22.13 12.73 3.89
N LEU A 2 21.18 11.93 3.49
CA LEU A 2 19.88 11.92 4.17
C LEU A 2 20.19 11.46 5.60
N SER A 3 20.01 12.34 6.57
CA SER A 3 20.17 12.02 7.98
C SER A 3 19.19 10.88 8.31
N SER A 4 19.75 9.71 8.60
CA SER A 4 19.02 8.47 8.88
C SER A 4 18.49 8.40 10.31
N ASP A 5 18.41 9.51 11.01
CA ASP A 5 18.31 9.51 12.47
C ASP A 5 16.90 9.28 13.04
N GLU A 6 15.88 9.00 12.19
CA GLU A 6 14.53 8.83 12.71
C GLU A 6 13.71 7.69 12.04
N CYS A 7 14.32 6.82 11.24
CA CYS A 7 13.62 5.68 10.66
C CYS A 7 14.09 4.37 11.27
N GLU A 8 13.29 3.77 12.12
CA GLU A 8 13.46 2.40 12.58
C GLU A 8 12.71 1.44 11.65
N ILE A 9 13.39 0.39 11.20
CA ILE A 9 12.79 -0.69 10.39
C ILE A 9 12.62 -1.89 11.29
N ILE A 10 11.37 -2.25 11.60
CA ILE A 10 11.04 -3.40 12.43
C ILE A 10 10.45 -4.50 11.54
N THR A 11 11.11 -5.66 11.51
CA THR A 11 10.59 -6.85 10.83
C THR A 11 9.57 -7.56 11.72
N LYS A 12 8.42 -7.96 11.17
CA LYS A 12 7.36 -8.70 11.89
C LYS A 12 7.50 -10.21 11.77
N GLU A 13 8.36 -10.69 10.89
CA GLU A 13 8.63 -12.10 10.60
C GLU A 13 10.06 -12.29 10.11
N GLU A 14 10.52 -13.52 9.93
CA GLU A 14 11.83 -13.81 9.37
C GLU A 14 11.98 -13.17 8.01
N THR A 15 12.95 -12.26 7.87
CA THR A 15 13.11 -11.40 6.70
C THR A 15 14.52 -11.44 6.17
N LYS A 16 14.69 -11.57 4.85
CA LYS A 16 15.98 -11.41 4.17
C LYS A 16 16.14 -9.95 3.75
N VAL A 17 17.23 -9.34 4.13
CA VAL A 17 17.55 -7.93 3.82
C VAL A 17 18.70 -7.86 2.85
N LEU A 18 18.55 -7.08 1.77
CA LEU A 18 19.62 -6.69 0.88
C LEU A 18 19.97 -5.23 1.16
N ILE A 19 21.21 -5.00 1.60
CA ILE A 19 21.74 -3.65 1.81
C ILE A 19 22.55 -3.26 0.57
N ILE A 20 22.19 -2.13 -0.03
CA ILE A 20 22.84 -1.62 -1.24
C ILE A 20 23.47 -0.26 -0.91
N ASP A 21 24.76 -0.14 -1.17
CA ASP A 21 25.47 1.11 -0.99
C ASP A 21 25.10 2.10 -2.11
N TYR A 22 24.60 3.26 -1.72
CA TYR A 22 24.20 4.32 -2.64
C TYR A 22 25.36 4.82 -3.50
N ASP A 23 26.55 5.02 -2.90
CA ASP A 23 27.72 5.52 -3.61
C ASP A 23 28.21 4.51 -4.66
N LEU A 24 28.01 3.22 -4.41
CA LEU A 24 28.29 2.18 -5.38
C LEU A 24 27.36 2.26 -6.60
N ILE A 25 26.09 2.63 -6.39
CA ILE A 25 25.09 2.75 -7.45
C ILE A 25 25.41 3.92 -8.38
N ILE A 26 25.73 5.10 -7.82
CA ILE A 26 25.95 6.33 -8.61
C ILE A 26 27.36 6.44 -9.18
N SER A 27 28.26 5.54 -8.80
CA SER A 27 29.65 5.56 -9.30
C SER A 27 29.71 5.29 -10.79
N SER A 28 30.28 6.23 -11.55
CA SER A 28 30.47 6.12 -13.01
C SER A 28 31.27 4.89 -13.45
N LYS A 29 32.02 4.25 -12.54
CA LYS A 29 32.79 3.03 -12.81
C LYS A 29 31.91 1.83 -13.13
N ASN A 30 30.64 1.84 -12.75
CA ASN A 30 29.71 0.73 -12.92
C ASN A 30 28.93 0.78 -14.25
N ASN A 31 28.99 1.91 -14.98
CA ASN A 31 28.24 2.10 -16.24
C ASN A 31 28.62 1.12 -17.37
N ASN A 32 29.78 0.47 -17.27
CA ASN A 32 30.27 -0.46 -18.29
C ASN A 32 29.73 -1.90 -18.14
N TYR A 33 28.98 -2.20 -17.09
CA TYR A 33 28.41 -3.53 -16.92
C TYR A 33 27.07 -3.65 -17.64
N SER A 34 26.89 -4.72 -18.40
CA SER A 34 25.66 -4.95 -19.19
C SER A 34 24.37 -4.99 -18.36
N TYR A 35 24.46 -5.42 -17.09
CA TYR A 35 23.34 -5.48 -16.15
C TYR A 35 23.02 -4.14 -15.46
N TYR A 36 23.93 -3.14 -15.54
CA TYR A 36 23.76 -1.87 -14.82
C TYR A 36 22.49 -1.12 -15.25
N ASN A 37 22.25 -1.01 -16.53
CA ASN A 37 21.05 -0.35 -17.05
C ASN A 37 19.76 -1.06 -16.59
N GLN A 38 19.75 -2.39 -16.56
CA GLN A 38 18.60 -3.15 -16.07
C GLN A 38 18.41 -2.97 -14.56
N PHE A 39 19.49 -2.93 -13.80
CA PHE A 39 19.44 -2.66 -12.37
C PHE A 39 18.86 -1.29 -12.06
N ILE A 40 19.33 -0.23 -12.73
CA ILE A 40 18.79 1.14 -12.57
C ILE A 40 17.32 1.20 -12.97
N LYS A 41 16.94 0.56 -14.08
CA LYS A 41 15.54 0.49 -14.51
C LYS A 41 14.66 -0.16 -13.42
N ASN A 42 15.08 -1.28 -12.88
CA ASN A 42 14.34 -1.98 -11.83
C ASN A 42 14.24 -1.12 -10.55
N LEU A 43 15.30 -0.42 -10.18
CA LEU A 43 15.31 0.47 -9.02
C LEU A 43 14.34 1.64 -9.21
N LEU A 44 14.32 2.24 -10.39
CA LEU A 44 13.37 3.31 -10.73
C LEU A 44 11.91 2.80 -10.70
N GLU A 45 11.66 1.60 -11.21
CA GLU A 45 10.33 0.98 -11.18
C GLU A 45 9.86 0.74 -9.73
N ILE A 46 10.72 0.17 -8.88
CA ILE A 46 10.44 -0.01 -7.45
C ILE A 46 10.13 1.34 -6.79
N THR A 47 10.94 2.36 -7.04
CA THR A 47 10.76 3.70 -6.47
C THR A 47 9.45 4.33 -6.93
N THR A 48 9.11 4.21 -8.22
CA THR A 48 7.85 4.71 -8.79
C THR A 48 6.66 4.03 -8.13
N ASN A 49 6.68 2.71 -7.97
CA ASN A 49 5.62 1.96 -7.29
C ASN A 49 5.43 2.42 -5.84
N ILE A 50 6.52 2.65 -5.11
CA ILE A 50 6.47 3.17 -3.74
C ILE A 50 5.82 4.57 -3.71
N ILE A 51 6.18 5.44 -4.65
CA ILE A 51 5.59 6.78 -4.75
C ILE A 51 4.09 6.70 -5.04
N GLU A 52 3.66 5.83 -5.96
CA GLU A 52 2.25 5.62 -6.27
C GLU A 52 1.48 5.12 -5.05
N GLU A 53 2.00 4.13 -4.31
CA GLU A 53 1.38 3.65 -3.07
C GLU A 53 1.25 4.75 -2.00
N LYS A 54 2.26 5.61 -1.88
CA LYS A 54 2.20 6.75 -0.94
C LYS A 54 1.16 7.77 -1.36
N ASN A 55 1.07 8.08 -2.66
CA ASN A 55 0.07 8.99 -3.21
C ASN A 55 -1.36 8.47 -3.00
N ASP A 56 -1.60 7.17 -3.25
CA ASP A 56 -2.88 6.52 -2.99
C ASP A 56 -3.27 6.65 -1.51
N ARG A 57 -2.32 6.40 -0.62
CA ARG A 57 -2.57 6.54 0.81
C ARG A 57 -2.90 7.97 1.21
N ILE A 58 -2.21 8.96 0.65
CA ILE A 58 -2.51 10.38 0.88
C ILE A 58 -3.94 10.69 0.40
N GLU A 59 -4.33 10.22 -0.80
CA GLU A 59 -5.68 10.41 -1.33
C GLU A 59 -6.75 9.83 -0.39
N ILE A 60 -6.53 8.63 0.12
CA ILE A 60 -7.43 8.01 1.11
C ILE A 60 -7.48 8.82 2.41
N LEU A 61 -6.33 9.22 2.96
CA LEU A 61 -6.25 9.90 4.25
C LEU A 61 -6.85 11.31 4.21
N THR A 62 -6.91 11.96 3.04
CA THR A 62 -7.57 13.26 2.85
C THR A 62 -9.10 13.21 2.94
N LYS A 63 -9.69 12.01 2.83
CA LYS A 63 -11.15 11.84 2.98
C LYS A 63 -11.57 12.12 4.43
N LYS A 64 -12.73 12.75 4.59
CA LYS A 64 -13.19 13.24 5.91
C LYS A 64 -13.82 12.15 6.77
N THR A 65 -14.56 11.22 6.17
CA THR A 65 -15.29 10.19 6.90
C THR A 65 -14.63 8.81 6.74
N ILE A 66 -14.87 7.92 7.71
CA ILE A 66 -14.42 6.52 7.64
C ILE A 66 -15.00 5.84 6.40
N ARG A 67 -16.26 6.14 6.09
CA ARG A 67 -16.96 5.63 4.91
C ARG A 67 -16.22 6.02 3.62
N ASP A 68 -15.93 7.31 3.47
CA ASP A 68 -15.24 7.80 2.27
C ASP A 68 -13.85 7.22 2.15
N LYS A 69 -13.11 7.06 3.25
CA LYS A 69 -11.80 6.41 3.27
C LYS A 69 -11.89 4.94 2.80
N LEU A 70 -12.87 4.19 3.29
CA LEU A 70 -13.09 2.80 2.88
C LEU A 70 -13.45 2.71 1.41
N LEU A 71 -14.39 3.53 0.94
CA LEU A 71 -14.82 3.53 -0.46
C LEU A 71 -13.68 3.93 -1.40
N GLU A 72 -12.86 4.91 -1.01
CA GLU A 72 -11.68 5.30 -1.79
C GLU A 72 -10.64 4.17 -1.85
N TYR A 73 -10.33 3.54 -0.72
CA TYR A 73 -9.46 2.37 -0.68
C TYR A 73 -9.95 1.27 -1.63
N PHE A 74 -11.26 0.95 -1.62
CA PHE A 74 -11.85 -0.04 -2.50
C PHE A 74 -11.79 0.37 -3.97
N ASN A 75 -12.02 1.64 -4.28
CA ASN A 75 -11.94 2.17 -5.64
C ASN A 75 -10.53 2.11 -6.22
N ILE A 76 -9.53 2.51 -5.44
CA ILE A 76 -8.11 2.44 -5.83
C ILE A 76 -7.75 0.98 -6.10
N TYR A 77 -8.08 0.06 -5.19
CA TYR A 77 -7.82 -1.35 -5.37
C TYR A 77 -8.48 -1.91 -6.63
N ARG A 78 -9.76 -1.57 -6.84
CA ARG A 78 -10.51 -1.98 -8.04
C ARG A 78 -9.85 -1.50 -9.33
N LYS A 79 -9.41 -0.26 -9.37
CA LYS A 79 -8.72 0.31 -10.53
C LYS A 79 -7.39 -0.40 -10.81
N LYS A 80 -6.57 -0.61 -9.79
CA LYS A 80 -5.24 -1.23 -9.91
C LYS A 80 -5.31 -2.69 -10.38
N HIS A 81 -6.27 -3.44 -9.88
CA HIS A 81 -6.37 -4.87 -10.14
C HIS A 81 -7.46 -5.26 -11.14
N ALA A 82 -8.20 -4.29 -11.69
CA ALA A 82 -9.36 -4.50 -12.58
C ALA A 82 -10.34 -5.54 -12.01
N SER A 83 -10.52 -5.55 -10.67
CA SER A 83 -11.29 -6.56 -9.95
C SER A 83 -12.25 -5.92 -8.95
N LYS A 84 -13.47 -6.43 -8.88
CA LYS A 84 -14.43 -6.10 -7.84
C LYS A 84 -14.24 -6.94 -6.56
N ILE A 85 -13.32 -7.89 -6.58
CA ILE A 85 -13.03 -8.75 -5.43
C ILE A 85 -11.68 -8.32 -4.87
N ILE A 86 -11.69 -7.92 -3.62
CA ILE A 86 -10.53 -7.46 -2.87
C ILE A 86 -10.17 -8.56 -1.86
N TYR A 87 -8.92 -9.01 -1.90
CA TYR A 87 -8.35 -9.85 -0.87
C TYR A 87 -7.39 -9.00 -0.03
N LEU A 88 -7.79 -8.69 1.20
CA LEU A 88 -6.94 -7.92 2.11
C LEU A 88 -5.66 -8.73 2.42
N PRO A 89 -4.47 -8.20 2.11
CA PRO A 89 -3.20 -8.87 2.40
C PRO A 89 -2.87 -8.87 3.89
N PHE A 90 -3.62 -8.10 4.68
CA PHE A 90 -3.42 -7.86 6.10
C PHE A 90 -4.76 -7.99 6.87
N SER A 91 -4.70 -7.88 8.18
CA SER A 91 -5.87 -7.95 9.05
C SER A 91 -6.74 -6.67 8.98
N PHE A 92 -7.99 -6.74 9.47
CA PHE A 92 -8.81 -5.53 9.62
C PHE A 92 -8.24 -4.53 10.64
N THR A 93 -7.40 -4.98 11.58
CA THR A 93 -6.68 -4.10 12.48
C THR A 93 -5.66 -3.28 11.70
N ASP A 94 -4.83 -3.94 10.90
CA ASP A 94 -3.84 -3.27 10.06
C ASP A 94 -4.51 -2.35 9.01
N LEU A 95 -5.72 -2.70 8.52
CA LEU A 95 -6.49 -1.82 7.64
C LEU A 95 -6.92 -0.55 8.38
N ALA A 96 -7.38 -0.66 9.63
CA ALA A 96 -7.76 0.50 10.43
C ALA A 96 -6.55 1.43 10.67
N ASP A 97 -5.40 0.85 10.98
CA ASP A 97 -4.13 1.59 11.13
C ASP A 97 -3.72 2.25 9.81
N PHE A 98 -3.85 1.55 8.68
CA PHE A 98 -3.56 2.09 7.36
C PHE A 98 -4.44 3.30 7.02
N LEU A 99 -5.73 3.23 7.36
CA LEU A 99 -6.72 4.30 7.14
C LEU A 99 -6.66 5.41 8.20
N ALA A 100 -5.84 5.25 9.25
CA ALA A 100 -5.77 6.12 10.41
C ALA A 100 -7.16 6.37 11.02
N VAL A 101 -7.85 5.27 11.40
CA VAL A 101 -9.18 5.30 12.01
C VAL A 101 -9.28 4.30 13.17
N ASP A 102 -10.23 4.52 14.08
CA ASP A 102 -10.54 3.56 15.12
C ASP A 102 -11.11 2.25 14.54
N ARG A 103 -10.57 1.11 14.98
CA ARG A 103 -10.96 -0.22 14.50
C ARG A 103 -12.45 -0.51 14.71
N SER A 104 -12.99 -0.14 15.88
CA SER A 104 -14.39 -0.42 16.21
C SER A 104 -15.33 0.44 15.37
N ALA A 105 -14.95 1.71 15.14
CA ALA A 105 -15.69 2.61 14.25
C ALA A 105 -15.65 2.12 12.80
N MET A 106 -14.48 1.68 12.32
CA MET A 106 -14.34 1.10 10.98
C MET A 106 -15.19 -0.18 10.84
N SER A 107 -15.18 -1.06 11.85
CA SER A 107 -15.99 -2.29 11.80
C SER A 107 -17.48 -2.00 11.72
N ARG A 108 -17.96 -0.97 12.42
CA ARG A 108 -19.37 -0.53 12.34
C ARG A 108 -19.68 -0.04 10.93
N GLU A 109 -18.79 0.75 10.34
CA GLU A 109 -19.00 1.28 9.00
C GLU A 109 -18.96 0.20 7.91
N LEU A 110 -18.08 -0.80 8.04
CA LEU A 110 -18.10 -1.98 7.16
C LEU A 110 -19.41 -2.76 7.26
N LYS A 111 -19.98 -2.87 8.47
CA LYS A 111 -21.29 -3.48 8.67
C LYS A 111 -22.39 -2.68 7.99
N ASN A 112 -22.39 -1.35 8.13
CA ASN A 112 -23.35 -0.47 7.45
C ASN A 112 -23.26 -0.62 5.92
N LEU A 113 -22.06 -0.57 5.34
CA LEU A 113 -21.85 -0.76 3.91
C LEU A 113 -22.36 -2.12 3.41
N LYS A 114 -22.26 -3.16 4.25
CA LYS A 114 -22.79 -4.49 3.93
C LYS A 114 -24.33 -4.50 3.99
N GLU A 115 -24.93 -3.93 5.03
CA GLU A 115 -26.39 -3.84 5.19
C GLU A 115 -27.05 -3.01 4.09
N GLU A 116 -26.38 -1.96 3.62
CA GLU A 116 -26.81 -1.13 2.50
C GLU A 116 -26.56 -1.79 1.12
N GLY A 117 -25.93 -2.96 1.06
CA GLY A 117 -25.69 -3.67 -0.19
C GLY A 117 -24.55 -3.11 -1.05
N PHE A 118 -23.65 -2.31 -0.49
CA PHE A 118 -22.46 -1.83 -1.20
C PHE A 118 -21.36 -2.89 -1.31
N ILE A 119 -21.23 -3.71 -0.27
CA ILE A 119 -20.20 -4.75 -0.20
C ILE A 119 -20.72 -6.05 0.39
N GLU A 120 -20.05 -7.14 0.08
CA GLU A 120 -20.12 -8.40 0.83
C GLU A 120 -18.77 -8.73 1.41
N THR A 121 -18.74 -9.33 2.61
CA THR A 121 -17.51 -9.72 3.29
C THR A 121 -17.53 -11.19 3.68
N LYS A 122 -16.46 -11.92 3.38
CA LYS A 122 -16.22 -13.30 3.83
C LYS A 122 -14.77 -13.45 4.28
N GLY A 123 -14.53 -13.41 5.60
CA GLY A 123 -13.17 -13.33 6.14
C GLY A 123 -12.49 -12.06 5.64
N ARG A 124 -11.32 -12.19 5.02
CA ARG A 124 -10.55 -11.08 4.42
C ARG A 124 -10.93 -10.76 2.97
N ARG A 125 -11.92 -11.45 2.42
CA ARG A 125 -12.44 -11.16 1.08
C ARG A 125 -13.55 -10.15 1.17
N ILE A 126 -13.47 -9.09 0.37
CA ILE A 126 -14.50 -8.06 0.20
C ILE A 126 -14.91 -8.07 -1.27
N SER A 127 -16.20 -8.19 -1.54
CA SER A 127 -16.78 -8.12 -2.89
C SER A 127 -17.54 -6.81 -3.02
N LEU A 128 -17.23 -6.02 -4.04
CA LEU A 128 -17.90 -4.75 -4.32
C LEU A 128 -19.14 -5.01 -5.18
N LEU A 129 -20.30 -4.56 -4.71
CA LEU A 129 -21.59 -4.76 -5.36
C LEU A 129 -22.02 -3.57 -6.22
N TYR A 130 -21.32 -2.43 -6.11
CA TYR A 130 -21.58 -1.24 -6.92
C TYR A 130 -20.73 -1.20 -8.20
N LYS A 131 -21.17 -0.38 -9.18
CA LYS A 131 -20.50 -0.17 -10.48
C LYS A 131 -19.36 0.84 -10.38
#